data_c2b233882e4ca7e3c048fe7b07779a08
#
_entry.id   c2b233882e4ca7e3c048fe7b07779a08
#
_cell.length_a   1.000
_cell.length_b   1.000
_cell.length_c   1.000
_cell.angle_alpha   90.00
_cell.angle_beta   90.00
_cell.angle_gamma   90.00
#
_symmetry.space_group_name_H-M   'P 1'
#
loop_
_entity.id
_entity.type
_entity.pdbx_description
1 polymer ?
#
loop_
_entity_poly.entity_id
_entity_poly.type
_entity_poly.pdbx_seq_one_letter_code
_entity_poly.pdbx_strand_id
1 'polypeptide(L)'
;MTTEIRVPTLGESVTEATVGKWFKKLGEAVAMDEPLVELETDKVTVEVPSPIAGILSEIIAKEGDTVEVKALLGVVKAGEAGVSQSSSPSATLVPVASSESEKSASSSTMPPSPSAAKLMAENNVTKSDISGSGKRGQILKEDVLGGLKQSTNAPTPSSSATSSSATPVQETREERVRMTKLRQTIARRLKDAQNVAAMLTTFNEVDMSAVMDLRKRYKDLFEKKHGVKLGFMGFFTKAVCHALKELPAVNAEIDGTDIVYKNYVNVGIAVGTDKGLVVPVVRDADQMSLAEIEKEIGRLGRLARDGKLAVSDMQGGTFTITNGGVYGSLMSTPILNAPQSGILGMHAIKERAMVVEGQVVIRPMMYLALSYDHRIVDGQEAVTFLVRVKESLEDPERLVLDL
;
A
#
# COMPACT_ATOMS: atom_id res chain seq x y z
N MET A 1 10.94 32.07 -21.09
CA MET A 1 9.76 31.22 -21.43
C MET A 1 9.42 30.41 -20.20
N THR A 2 8.14 30.20 -19.94
CA THR A 2 7.67 29.34 -18.83
C THR A 2 7.25 28.00 -19.42
N THR A 3 7.67 26.90 -18.81
CA THR A 3 7.32 25.53 -19.22
C THR A 3 6.55 24.86 -18.08
N GLU A 4 5.42 24.26 -18.43
CA GLU A 4 4.55 23.58 -17.48
C GLU A 4 5.09 22.16 -17.19
N ILE A 5 5.10 21.79 -15.92
CA ILE A 5 5.38 20.43 -15.45
C ILE A 5 4.04 19.74 -15.29
N ARG A 6 3.81 18.67 -16.04
CA ARG A 6 2.56 17.90 -16.00
C ARG A 6 2.81 16.46 -15.59
N VAL A 7 1.79 15.83 -15.00
CA VAL A 7 1.80 14.41 -14.71
C VAL A 7 2.01 13.62 -16.00
N PRO A 8 3.05 12.77 -16.10
CA PRO A 8 3.28 11.94 -17.28
C PRO A 8 2.20 10.85 -17.38
N THR A 9 2.20 10.12 -18.50
CA THR A 9 1.37 8.92 -18.65
C THR A 9 1.87 7.82 -17.73
N LEU A 10 1.03 7.43 -16.76
CA LEU A 10 1.40 6.52 -15.65
C LEU A 10 1.14 5.03 -15.97
N GLY A 11 0.82 4.66 -17.23
CA GLY A 11 0.47 3.31 -17.68
C GLY A 11 -1.03 3.13 -17.93
N GLU A 12 -1.43 2.02 -18.57
CA GLU A 12 -2.78 1.83 -19.14
C GLU A 12 -3.94 1.76 -18.13
N SER A 13 -3.67 1.64 -16.83
CA SER A 13 -4.71 1.48 -15.79
C SER A 13 -4.60 2.45 -14.61
N VAL A 14 -3.73 3.46 -14.68
CA VAL A 14 -3.55 4.45 -13.60
C VAL A 14 -4.14 5.78 -14.04
N THR A 15 -5.24 6.18 -13.41
CA THR A 15 -5.97 7.43 -13.71
C THR A 15 -5.59 8.59 -12.80
N GLU A 16 -5.05 8.29 -11.62
CA GLU A 16 -4.66 9.30 -10.62
C GLU A 16 -3.35 8.94 -9.91
N ALA A 17 -2.63 9.95 -9.43
CA ALA A 17 -1.44 9.80 -8.59
C ALA A 17 -1.51 10.78 -7.42
N THR A 18 -0.80 10.48 -6.33
CA THR A 18 -0.63 11.43 -5.22
C THR A 18 0.75 12.05 -5.31
N VAL A 19 0.83 13.36 -5.17
CA VAL A 19 2.10 14.06 -5.06
C VAL A 19 2.79 13.61 -3.77
N GLY A 20 3.89 12.87 -3.89
CA GLY A 20 4.67 12.38 -2.76
C GLY A 20 5.52 13.51 -2.20
N LYS A 21 6.77 13.62 -2.63
CA LYS A 21 7.71 14.61 -2.15
C LYS A 21 8.20 15.50 -3.29
N TRP A 22 8.30 16.81 -3.04
CA TRP A 22 9.03 17.72 -3.89
C TRP A 22 10.52 17.71 -3.50
N PHE A 23 11.40 17.42 -4.47
CA PHE A 23 12.85 17.43 -4.27
C PHE A 23 13.45 18.84 -4.32
N LYS A 24 12.70 19.79 -4.92
CA LYS A 24 13.08 21.19 -5.10
C LYS A 24 12.05 22.12 -4.48
N LYS A 25 12.54 23.22 -3.93
CA LYS A 25 11.70 24.27 -3.35
C LYS A 25 11.43 25.39 -4.36
N LEU A 26 10.38 26.14 -4.13
CA LEU A 26 10.00 27.31 -4.92
C LEU A 26 11.18 28.32 -4.98
N GLY A 27 11.60 28.71 -6.17
CA GLY A 27 12.74 29.58 -6.40
C GLY A 27 14.09 28.87 -6.55
N GLU A 28 14.15 27.56 -6.45
CA GLU A 28 15.38 26.77 -6.58
C GLU A 28 15.69 26.49 -8.05
N ALA A 29 17.01 26.50 -8.39
CA ALA A 29 17.46 26.20 -9.73
C ALA A 29 17.37 24.68 -10.00
N VAL A 30 16.95 24.34 -11.21
CA VAL A 30 16.78 22.95 -11.67
C VAL A 30 17.50 22.74 -12.98
N ALA A 31 18.16 21.59 -13.13
CA ALA A 31 18.78 21.18 -14.37
C ALA A 31 17.76 20.46 -15.27
N MET A 32 18.04 20.32 -16.54
CA MET A 32 17.28 19.46 -17.45
C MET A 32 17.38 18.01 -17.01
N ASP A 33 16.27 17.27 -17.06
CA ASP A 33 16.14 15.88 -16.61
C ASP A 33 16.36 15.64 -15.11
N GLU A 34 16.49 16.70 -14.29
CA GLU A 34 16.59 16.56 -12.83
C GLU A 34 15.21 16.21 -12.24
N PRO A 35 15.09 15.21 -11.35
CA PRO A 35 13.84 14.87 -10.70
C PRO A 35 13.34 16.00 -9.81
N LEU A 36 12.10 16.45 -10.04
CA LEU A 36 11.48 17.57 -9.34
C LEU A 36 10.50 17.13 -8.26
N VAL A 37 9.71 16.13 -8.58
CA VAL A 37 8.63 15.65 -7.70
C VAL A 37 8.43 14.15 -7.88
N GLU A 38 8.17 13.50 -6.79
CA GLU A 38 7.80 12.09 -6.72
C GLU A 38 6.29 11.96 -6.73
N LEU A 39 5.75 11.14 -7.65
CA LEU A 39 4.33 10.80 -7.73
C LEU A 39 4.13 9.37 -7.27
N GLU A 40 3.28 9.17 -6.29
CA GLU A 40 2.92 7.85 -5.76
C GLU A 40 1.60 7.38 -6.38
N THR A 41 1.62 6.20 -7.00
CA THR A 41 0.43 5.52 -7.51
C THR A 41 0.07 4.33 -6.62
N ASP A 42 -0.98 3.62 -6.96
CA ASP A 42 -1.39 2.39 -6.27
C ASP A 42 -0.42 1.21 -6.49
N LYS A 43 0.50 1.31 -7.47
CA LYS A 43 1.40 0.22 -7.87
C LYS A 43 2.88 0.57 -7.77
N VAL A 44 3.26 1.77 -8.17
CA VAL A 44 4.66 2.21 -8.25
C VAL A 44 4.76 3.70 -7.95
N THR A 45 5.97 4.11 -7.55
CA THR A 45 6.34 5.50 -7.42
C THR A 45 7.05 5.94 -8.70
N VAL A 46 6.68 7.09 -9.26
CA VAL A 46 7.23 7.65 -10.50
C VAL A 46 7.82 9.03 -10.21
N GLU A 47 9.07 9.25 -10.60
CA GLU A 47 9.71 10.56 -10.54
C GLU A 47 9.39 11.36 -11.80
N VAL A 48 9.07 12.63 -11.65
CA VAL A 48 8.82 13.56 -12.75
C VAL A 48 10.03 14.46 -12.92
N PRO A 49 10.79 14.32 -14.02
CA PRO A 49 11.95 15.14 -14.30
C PRO A 49 11.55 16.52 -14.87
N SER A 50 12.44 17.49 -14.74
CA SER A 50 12.30 18.80 -15.37
C SER A 50 12.48 18.72 -16.89
N PRO A 51 11.55 19.24 -17.68
CA PRO A 51 11.69 19.27 -19.15
C PRO A 51 12.72 20.30 -19.64
N ILE A 52 13.11 21.26 -18.82
CA ILE A 52 14.08 22.32 -19.13
C ILE A 52 14.92 22.67 -17.91
N ALA A 53 16.11 23.24 -18.16
CA ALA A 53 16.88 23.90 -17.11
C ALA A 53 16.29 25.29 -16.81
N GLY A 54 16.15 25.64 -15.52
CA GLY A 54 15.55 26.91 -15.13
C GLY A 54 15.37 27.06 -13.63
N ILE A 55 14.38 27.82 -13.20
CA ILE A 55 14.02 28.04 -11.80
C ILE A 55 12.57 27.61 -11.62
N LEU A 56 12.31 26.80 -10.58
CA LEU A 56 10.94 26.42 -10.19
C LEU A 56 10.18 27.66 -9.71
N SER A 57 9.29 28.19 -10.55
CA SER A 57 8.60 29.45 -10.29
C SER A 57 7.30 29.28 -9.54
N GLU A 58 6.61 28.16 -9.67
CA GLU A 58 5.34 27.91 -9.01
C GLU A 58 5.12 26.42 -8.77
N ILE A 59 4.60 26.08 -7.58
CA ILE A 59 4.13 24.75 -7.18
C ILE A 59 2.61 24.85 -7.05
N ILE A 60 1.87 24.18 -7.91
CA ILE A 60 0.40 24.19 -7.95
C ILE A 60 -0.15 23.03 -7.13
N ALA A 61 0.38 21.81 -7.34
CA ALA A 61 0.00 20.64 -6.56
C ALA A 61 0.96 20.47 -5.38
N LYS A 62 0.42 20.51 -4.17
CA LYS A 62 1.19 20.36 -2.92
C LYS A 62 1.44 18.88 -2.58
N GLU A 63 2.42 18.61 -1.72
CA GLU A 63 2.65 17.27 -1.17
C GLU A 63 1.38 16.74 -0.52
N GLY A 64 0.97 15.52 -0.92
CA GLY A 64 -0.25 14.86 -0.46
C GLY A 64 -1.50 15.13 -1.29
N ASP A 65 -1.45 15.99 -2.32
CA ASP A 65 -2.57 16.22 -3.23
C ASP A 65 -2.71 15.06 -4.24
N THR A 66 -3.95 14.69 -4.54
CA THR A 66 -4.24 13.72 -5.59
C THR A 66 -4.46 14.44 -6.92
N VAL A 67 -3.72 14.05 -7.95
CA VAL A 67 -3.72 14.67 -9.29
C VAL A 67 -4.03 13.63 -10.36
N GLU A 68 -4.76 14.03 -11.38
CA GLU A 68 -5.07 13.18 -12.55
C GLU A 68 -3.90 13.18 -13.55
N VAL A 69 -3.89 12.20 -14.45
CA VAL A 69 -2.94 12.15 -15.57
C VAL A 69 -3.05 13.43 -16.41
N LYS A 70 -1.90 14.04 -16.75
CA LYS A 70 -1.75 15.34 -17.44
C LYS A 70 -2.12 16.57 -16.59
N ALA A 71 -2.50 16.43 -15.33
CA ALA A 71 -2.71 17.58 -14.43
C ALA A 71 -1.43 18.41 -14.30
N LEU A 72 -1.58 19.70 -14.05
CA LEU A 72 -0.48 20.65 -13.89
C LEU A 72 0.06 20.55 -12.46
N LEU A 73 1.36 20.25 -12.33
CA LEU A 73 2.06 20.10 -11.03
C LEU A 73 2.73 21.41 -10.61
N GLY A 74 3.38 22.06 -11.56
CA GLY A 74 4.12 23.28 -11.31
C GLY A 74 4.62 23.93 -12.61
N VAL A 75 5.37 25.03 -12.48
CA VAL A 75 5.89 25.79 -13.61
C VAL A 75 7.37 26.09 -13.41
N VAL A 76 8.20 25.78 -14.42
CA VAL A 76 9.62 26.16 -14.48
C VAL A 76 9.79 27.31 -15.45
N LYS A 77 10.48 28.37 -15.02
CA LYS A 77 10.87 29.50 -15.86
C LYS A 77 12.29 29.31 -16.35
N ALA A 78 12.49 29.28 -17.66
CA ALA A 78 13.81 29.22 -18.25
C ALA A 78 14.62 30.46 -17.84
N GLY A 79 15.78 30.25 -17.20
CA GLY A 79 16.68 31.31 -16.76
C GLY A 79 18.10 30.78 -16.72
N GLU A 80 19.09 31.60 -17.06
CA GLU A 80 20.49 31.25 -16.94
C GLU A 80 20.84 30.97 -15.48
N ALA A 81 21.57 29.88 -15.24
CA ALA A 81 22.10 29.50 -13.94
C ALA A 81 23.09 30.55 -13.43
N GLY A 82 22.62 31.45 -12.58
CA GLY A 82 23.41 32.46 -11.88
C GLY A 82 23.53 32.12 -10.40
N VAL A 83 24.77 31.98 -9.97
CA VAL A 83 25.33 31.67 -8.67
C VAL A 83 24.67 32.42 -7.50
N SER A 84 24.55 31.74 -6.38
CA SER A 84 24.19 32.19 -5.03
C SER A 84 24.70 33.58 -4.66
N GLN A 85 23.83 34.35 -4.03
CA GLN A 85 24.24 35.13 -2.85
C GLN A 85 23.06 35.46 -1.92
N SER A 86 23.29 35.17 -0.67
CA SER A 86 22.58 35.51 0.54
C SER A 86 22.45 37.02 0.72
N SER A 87 21.27 37.52 1.14
CA SER A 87 21.15 38.53 2.19
C SER A 87 19.70 38.92 2.47
N SER A 88 19.32 38.82 3.73
CA SER A 88 18.18 39.47 4.40
C SER A 88 18.58 40.95 4.75
N PRO A 89 17.73 41.72 5.44
CA PRO A 89 16.33 42.08 5.30
C PRO A 89 16.13 43.60 5.24
N SER A 90 14.94 44.10 4.91
CA SER A 90 14.46 45.32 5.56
C SER A 90 12.98 45.60 5.30
N ALA A 91 12.38 45.98 6.40
CA ALA A 91 11.04 46.41 6.62
C ALA A 91 10.70 47.75 5.92
N THR A 92 9.40 48.02 5.68
CA THR A 92 8.75 49.20 6.24
C THR A 92 7.51 49.65 5.45
N LEU A 93 6.41 49.74 6.19
CA LEU A 93 5.35 50.75 6.23
C LEU A 93 4.18 50.71 5.25
N VAL A 94 3.04 50.63 5.92
CA VAL A 94 1.65 51.04 5.62
C VAL A 94 1.58 52.56 5.38
N PRO A 95 0.57 53.16 4.74
CA PRO A 95 -0.71 53.43 5.37
C PRO A 95 -1.96 53.44 4.44
N VAL A 96 -3.10 53.02 4.94
CA VAL A 96 -4.29 53.73 5.48
C VAL A 96 -5.12 54.58 4.51
N ALA A 97 -6.40 54.32 4.60
CA ALA A 97 -7.59 55.19 4.62
C ALA A 97 -8.49 55.20 3.39
N SER A 98 -9.70 54.83 3.62
CA SER A 98 -10.97 55.56 3.90
C SER A 98 -11.82 55.66 2.63
N SER A 99 -13.09 55.50 2.58
CA SER A 99 -14.22 55.98 3.38
C SER A 99 -15.54 55.54 2.76
N GLU A 100 -16.48 55.24 3.63
CA GLU A 100 -17.88 55.59 3.65
C GLU A 100 -18.69 55.77 2.36
N SER A 101 -19.83 55.09 2.26
CA SER A 101 -21.11 55.82 2.26
C SER A 101 -22.31 54.90 2.49
N GLU A 102 -23.09 55.27 3.51
CA GLU A 102 -24.43 54.78 3.82
C GLU A 102 -25.43 55.08 2.69
N LYS A 103 -26.40 54.20 2.50
CA LYS A 103 -27.79 54.64 2.23
C LYS A 103 -28.80 53.60 2.71
N SER A 104 -29.44 53.99 3.80
CA SER A 104 -30.73 53.51 4.31
C SER A 104 -31.80 53.58 3.22
N ALA A 105 -32.56 52.49 3.07
CA ALA A 105 -33.87 52.52 2.45
C ALA A 105 -34.78 51.52 3.16
N SER A 106 -35.72 52.07 3.91
CA SER A 106 -36.86 51.43 4.51
C SER A 106 -37.68 50.69 3.45
N SER A 107 -37.80 49.37 3.55
CA SER A 107 -38.74 48.57 2.76
C SER A 107 -39.91 48.09 3.63
N SER A 108 -41.10 48.51 3.28
CA SER A 108 -42.36 47.98 3.79
C SER A 108 -42.47 46.51 3.33
N THR A 109 -42.24 45.59 4.23
CA THR A 109 -42.40 44.14 4.01
C THR A 109 -43.88 43.76 3.95
N MET A 110 -44.27 43.01 2.92
CA MET A 110 -45.60 42.39 2.80
C MET A 110 -45.82 41.34 3.90
N PRO A 111 -47.10 41.14 4.36
CA PRO A 111 -47.39 40.07 5.32
C PRO A 111 -47.05 38.68 4.72
N PRO A 112 -46.67 37.73 5.59
CA PRO A 112 -46.34 36.38 5.12
C PRO A 112 -47.54 35.70 4.42
N SER A 113 -47.26 34.74 3.51
CA SER A 113 -48.33 34.00 2.84
C SER A 113 -49.18 33.21 3.85
N PRO A 114 -50.46 32.94 3.61
CA PRO A 114 -51.32 32.22 4.56
C PRO A 114 -50.78 30.88 5.02
N SER A 115 -50.10 30.16 4.12
CA SER A 115 -49.47 28.88 4.42
C SER A 115 -48.16 29.03 5.20
N ALA A 116 -47.41 30.15 4.99
CA ALA A 116 -46.23 30.46 5.78
C ALA A 116 -46.61 30.90 7.21
N ALA A 117 -47.66 31.73 7.34
CA ALA A 117 -48.16 32.16 8.63
C ALA A 117 -48.61 30.97 9.52
N LYS A 118 -49.30 29.97 8.95
CA LYS A 118 -49.72 28.77 9.68
C LYS A 118 -48.50 27.95 10.18
N LEU A 119 -47.51 27.76 9.35
CA LEU A 119 -46.28 27.02 9.71
C LEU A 119 -45.42 27.81 10.75
N MET A 120 -45.39 29.12 10.65
CA MET A 120 -44.70 29.98 11.66
C MET A 120 -45.39 29.87 13.01
N ALA A 121 -46.74 29.87 13.06
CA ALA A 121 -47.51 29.71 14.30
C ALA A 121 -47.36 28.30 14.92
N GLU A 122 -47.31 27.24 14.08
CA GLU A 122 -47.11 25.87 14.54
C GLU A 122 -45.70 25.62 15.11
N ASN A 123 -44.66 26.36 14.64
CA ASN A 123 -43.27 26.17 15.06
C ASN A 123 -42.70 27.30 15.91
N ASN A 124 -43.54 28.25 16.40
CA ASN A 124 -43.16 29.38 17.21
C ASN A 124 -42.04 30.26 16.63
N VAL A 125 -42.01 30.44 15.30
CA VAL A 125 -41.00 31.22 14.60
C VAL A 125 -41.49 32.65 14.32
N THR A 126 -40.72 33.68 14.65
CA THR A 126 -41.09 35.07 14.45
C THR A 126 -40.70 35.58 13.07
N LYS A 127 -41.32 36.71 12.62
CA LYS A 127 -41.01 37.32 11.29
C LYS A 127 -39.58 37.83 11.17
N SER A 128 -38.93 38.09 12.30
CA SER A 128 -37.54 38.54 12.36
C SER A 128 -36.56 37.43 12.08
N ASP A 129 -36.93 36.17 12.22
CA ASP A 129 -36.03 35.02 12.17
C ASP A 129 -35.92 34.40 10.74
N ILE A 130 -36.76 34.90 9.81
CA ILE A 130 -36.78 34.35 8.45
C ILE A 130 -36.76 35.50 7.42
N SER A 131 -35.84 35.39 6.45
CA SER A 131 -35.77 36.28 5.30
C SER A 131 -36.70 35.77 4.20
N GLY A 132 -37.69 36.58 3.80
CA GLY A 132 -38.65 36.20 2.76
C GLY A 132 -38.08 36.30 1.35
N SER A 133 -38.25 35.25 0.54
CA SER A 133 -37.80 35.17 -0.85
C SER A 133 -38.87 35.61 -1.86
N GLY A 134 -40.11 35.87 -1.42
CA GLY A 134 -41.24 36.27 -2.26
C GLY A 134 -41.18 37.70 -2.74
N LYS A 135 -42.13 38.10 -3.65
CA LYS A 135 -42.23 39.47 -4.17
C LYS A 135 -42.34 40.50 -3.02
N ARG A 136 -41.52 41.55 -3.00
CA ARG A 136 -41.40 42.59 -1.98
C ARG A 136 -41.10 42.06 -0.58
N GLY A 137 -40.29 40.96 -0.47
CA GLY A 137 -39.86 40.42 0.82
C GLY A 137 -40.94 39.61 1.56
N GLN A 138 -41.93 39.08 0.88
CA GLN A 138 -42.96 38.22 1.46
C GLN A 138 -42.39 36.85 1.83
N ILE A 139 -42.67 36.40 3.06
CA ILE A 139 -42.23 35.08 3.54
C ILE A 139 -43.13 34.00 2.93
N LEU A 140 -42.53 33.05 2.23
CA LEU A 140 -43.20 31.88 1.62
C LEU A 140 -43.05 30.65 2.52
N LYS A 141 -43.85 29.60 2.23
CA LYS A 141 -43.81 28.32 2.96
C LYS A 141 -42.40 27.69 2.95
N GLU A 142 -41.69 27.82 1.83
CA GLU A 142 -40.36 27.26 1.63
C GLU A 142 -39.29 27.96 2.48
N ASP A 143 -39.45 29.26 2.72
CA ASP A 143 -38.55 30.04 3.56
C ASP A 143 -38.64 29.61 5.04
N VAL A 144 -39.84 29.28 5.50
CA VAL A 144 -40.07 28.78 6.88
C VAL A 144 -39.48 27.39 7.03
N LEU A 145 -39.64 26.48 6.03
CA LEU A 145 -39.04 25.15 6.05
C LEU A 145 -37.50 25.19 5.96
N GLY A 146 -36.92 26.16 5.22
CA GLY A 146 -35.49 26.40 5.12
C GLY A 146 -34.92 26.92 6.43
N GLY A 147 -35.58 27.90 7.08
CA GLY A 147 -35.21 28.44 8.38
C GLY A 147 -35.23 27.39 9.50
N LEU A 148 -36.22 26.52 9.52
CA LEU A 148 -36.31 25.40 10.48
C LEU A 148 -35.17 24.39 10.33
N LYS A 149 -34.69 24.13 9.10
CA LYS A 149 -33.52 23.27 8.86
C LYS A 149 -32.19 23.92 9.27
N GLN A 150 -32.11 25.24 9.25
CA GLN A 150 -30.93 25.98 9.72
C GLN A 150 -30.89 26.17 11.23
N SER A 151 -32.06 26.23 11.90
CA SER A 151 -32.15 26.40 13.36
C SER A 151 -31.73 25.16 14.17
N THR A 152 -31.59 23.99 13.53
CA THR A 152 -31.07 22.76 14.18
C THR A 152 -29.54 22.73 14.25
N ASN A 153 -28.85 23.73 13.69
CA ASN A 153 -27.37 23.81 13.67
C ASN A 153 -26.79 25.13 14.23
N ALA A 154 -27.53 25.90 15.00
CA ALA A 154 -26.98 27.08 15.68
C ALA A 154 -26.50 26.67 17.08
N PRO A 155 -25.23 26.95 17.44
CA PRO A 155 -24.77 26.74 18.81
C PRO A 155 -25.39 27.76 19.74
N THR A 156 -26.03 27.28 20.80
CA THR A 156 -26.49 28.07 21.95
C THR A 156 -25.34 28.91 22.50
N PRO A 157 -25.52 30.22 22.79
CA PRO A 157 -24.52 30.96 23.53
C PRO A 157 -24.53 30.48 24.98
N SER A 158 -23.54 29.66 25.32
CA SER A 158 -23.27 29.26 26.68
C SER A 158 -22.60 30.38 27.42
N SER A 159 -23.24 30.80 28.52
CA SER A 159 -22.70 31.68 29.53
C SER A 159 -21.30 31.26 29.99
N SER A 160 -20.46 32.24 30.20
CA SER A 160 -19.16 32.17 30.86
C SER A 160 -19.09 31.08 31.94
N ALA A 161 -18.48 29.96 31.63
CA ALA A 161 -17.99 29.02 32.61
C ALA A 161 -16.49 28.91 32.41
N THR A 162 -15.78 29.35 33.40
CA THR A 162 -14.45 28.92 33.88
C THR A 162 -13.66 28.08 32.90
N SER A 163 -12.63 28.66 32.34
CA SER A 163 -11.55 27.97 31.67
C SER A 163 -10.98 26.89 32.59
N SER A 164 -11.50 25.68 32.48
CA SER A 164 -10.72 24.50 32.87
C SER A 164 -9.64 24.35 31.82
N SER A 165 -8.43 24.69 32.20
CA SER A 165 -7.21 24.36 31.47
C SER A 165 -7.21 22.85 31.20
N ALA A 166 -7.71 22.45 30.02
CA ALA A 166 -7.44 21.16 29.48
C ALA A 166 -5.93 21.09 29.26
N THR A 167 -5.30 20.31 30.05
CA THR A 167 -3.88 20.03 30.07
C THR A 167 -3.42 19.62 28.65
N PRO A 168 -2.48 20.34 28.02
CA PRO A 168 -1.98 20.00 26.67
C PRO A 168 -0.99 18.83 26.69
N VAL A 169 -1.18 17.86 27.60
CA VAL A 169 -0.21 16.78 27.84
C VAL A 169 -0.47 15.54 26.99
N GLN A 170 -1.63 15.43 26.32
CA GLN A 170 -1.99 14.22 25.58
C GLN A 170 -1.73 14.33 24.08
N GLU A 171 -1.79 15.52 23.49
CA GLU A 171 -1.52 15.73 22.05
C GLU A 171 -0.05 15.51 21.65
N THR A 172 0.91 15.62 22.59
CA THR A 172 2.33 15.38 22.31
C THR A 172 2.74 13.91 22.35
N ARG A 173 1.85 13.00 22.76
CA ARG A 173 2.12 11.54 22.80
C ARG A 173 1.56 10.79 21.61
N GLU A 174 0.72 11.41 20.82
CA GLU A 174 0.10 10.84 19.64
C GLU A 174 0.57 11.60 18.41
N GLU A 175 1.13 10.88 17.46
CA GLU A 175 1.51 11.39 16.14
C GLU A 175 0.52 10.85 15.11
N ARG A 176 -0.18 11.74 14.43
CA ARG A 176 -1.13 11.37 13.37
C ARG A 176 -0.46 11.50 12.01
N VAL A 177 -0.07 10.37 11.43
CA VAL A 177 0.57 10.28 10.10
C VAL A 177 -0.42 9.71 9.09
N ARG A 178 -0.60 10.40 7.96
CA ARG A 178 -1.42 9.91 6.85
C ARG A 178 -0.73 8.73 6.17
N MET A 179 -1.45 7.63 5.95
CA MET A 179 -0.90 6.49 5.19
C MET A 179 -0.65 6.88 3.74
N THR A 180 0.47 6.41 3.17
CA THR A 180 0.76 6.50 1.74
C THR A 180 -0.28 5.75 0.91
N LYS A 181 -0.45 6.09 -0.36
CA LYS A 181 -1.39 5.39 -1.27
C LYS A 181 -1.05 3.91 -1.39
N LEU A 182 0.23 3.59 -1.53
CA LEU A 182 0.70 2.20 -1.56
C LEU A 182 0.25 1.44 -0.31
N ARG A 183 0.45 2.02 0.89
CA ARG A 183 0.04 1.37 2.15
C ARG A 183 -1.48 1.22 2.26
N GLN A 184 -2.26 2.20 1.79
CA GLN A 184 -3.72 2.10 1.73
C GLN A 184 -4.17 0.96 0.81
N THR A 185 -3.54 0.82 -0.37
CA THR A 185 -3.83 -0.26 -1.32
C THR A 185 -3.47 -1.62 -0.74
N ILE A 186 -2.29 -1.76 -0.10
CA ILE A 186 -1.88 -3.00 0.57
C ILE A 186 -2.88 -3.36 1.67
N ALA A 187 -3.26 -2.40 2.53
CA ALA A 187 -4.21 -2.63 3.62
C ALA A 187 -5.56 -3.14 3.11
N ARG A 188 -6.08 -2.53 2.04
CA ARG A 188 -7.33 -2.96 1.39
C ARG A 188 -7.19 -4.38 0.83
N ARG A 189 -6.16 -4.67 0.02
CA ARG A 189 -5.95 -6.00 -0.57
C ARG A 189 -5.82 -7.11 0.47
N LEU A 190 -5.08 -6.87 1.55
CA LEU A 190 -4.94 -7.84 2.64
C LEU A 190 -6.27 -8.10 3.33
N LYS A 191 -7.07 -7.05 3.56
CA LYS A 191 -8.39 -7.20 4.17
C LYS A 191 -9.38 -7.90 3.25
N ASP A 192 -9.34 -7.58 1.96
CA ASP A 192 -10.19 -8.23 0.95
C ASP A 192 -9.86 -9.72 0.85
N ALA A 193 -8.59 -10.12 0.85
CA ALA A 193 -8.18 -11.52 0.87
C ALA A 193 -8.76 -12.28 2.08
N GLN A 194 -8.70 -11.68 3.29
CA GLN A 194 -9.29 -12.27 4.49
C GLN A 194 -10.82 -12.34 4.46
N ASN A 195 -11.49 -11.40 3.81
CA ASN A 195 -12.95 -11.37 3.72
C ASN A 195 -13.50 -12.38 2.70
N VAL A 196 -12.75 -12.64 1.62
CA VAL A 196 -13.18 -13.49 0.50
C VAL A 196 -12.83 -14.96 0.73
N ALA A 197 -11.63 -15.26 1.22
CA ALA A 197 -11.15 -16.63 1.41
C ALA A 197 -11.61 -17.21 2.76
N ALA A 198 -11.98 -18.48 2.78
CA ALA A 198 -12.15 -19.26 4.00
C ALA A 198 -10.76 -19.73 4.49
N MET A 199 -9.97 -18.77 5.02
CA MET A 199 -8.57 -19.01 5.36
C MET A 199 -8.42 -19.96 6.54
N LEU A 200 -7.68 -21.04 6.33
CA LEU A 200 -7.20 -21.94 7.40
C LEU A 200 -5.68 -22.05 7.29
N THR A 201 -5.02 -22.33 8.40
CA THR A 201 -3.57 -22.57 8.44
C THR A 201 -3.29 -23.90 9.12
N THR A 202 -2.51 -24.75 8.46
CA THR A 202 -1.94 -25.96 9.05
C THR A 202 -0.43 -25.82 9.19
N PHE A 203 0.15 -26.52 10.14
CA PHE A 203 1.57 -26.42 10.48
C PHE A 203 2.22 -27.80 10.40
N ASN A 204 3.51 -27.79 10.08
CA ASN A 204 4.39 -28.95 10.19
C ASN A 204 5.78 -28.47 10.63
N GLU A 205 6.61 -29.39 11.09
CA GLU A 205 8.01 -29.12 11.39
C GLU A 205 8.91 -29.95 10.47
N VAL A 206 10.06 -29.40 10.11
CA VAL A 206 11.02 -30.02 9.22
C VAL A 206 12.42 -30.00 9.82
N ASP A 207 13.13 -31.14 9.72
CA ASP A 207 14.55 -31.24 10.05
C ASP A 207 15.39 -30.70 8.87
N MET A 208 16.10 -29.62 9.10
CA MET A 208 16.91 -28.95 8.09
C MET A 208 18.32 -29.53 7.94
N SER A 209 18.67 -30.58 8.68
CA SER A 209 20.02 -31.16 8.71
C SER A 209 20.51 -31.54 7.32
N ALA A 210 19.71 -32.27 6.54
CA ALA A 210 20.11 -32.76 5.23
C ALA A 210 20.38 -31.61 4.23
N VAL A 211 19.49 -30.62 4.16
CA VAL A 211 19.69 -29.44 3.30
C VAL A 211 20.89 -28.61 3.75
N MET A 212 21.09 -28.43 5.09
CA MET A 212 22.23 -27.68 5.62
C MET A 212 23.56 -28.38 5.32
N ASP A 213 23.64 -29.70 5.47
CA ASP A 213 24.81 -30.50 5.17
C ASP A 213 25.13 -30.51 3.67
N LEU A 214 24.11 -30.67 2.82
CA LEU A 214 24.27 -30.61 1.37
C LEU A 214 24.79 -29.22 0.96
N ARG A 215 24.19 -28.16 1.50
CA ARG A 215 24.64 -26.79 1.26
C ARG A 215 26.07 -26.57 1.75
N LYS A 216 26.42 -27.04 2.95
CA LYS A 216 27.77 -26.94 3.50
C LYS A 216 28.83 -27.61 2.61
N ARG A 217 28.51 -28.79 2.08
CA ARG A 217 29.40 -29.56 1.18
C ARG A 217 29.60 -28.88 -0.18
N TYR A 218 28.57 -28.29 -0.76
CA TYR A 218 28.58 -27.90 -2.17
C TYR A 218 28.52 -26.39 -2.44
N LYS A 219 28.32 -25.52 -1.44
CA LYS A 219 28.13 -24.07 -1.64
C LYS A 219 29.24 -23.41 -2.47
N ASP A 220 30.51 -23.74 -2.20
CA ASP A 220 31.66 -23.10 -2.84
C ASP A 220 31.80 -23.61 -4.30
N LEU A 221 31.61 -24.91 -4.54
CA LEU A 221 31.61 -25.49 -5.87
C LEU A 221 30.46 -24.98 -6.72
N PHE A 222 29.27 -24.88 -6.12
CA PHE A 222 28.07 -24.36 -6.77
C PHE A 222 28.24 -22.89 -7.19
N GLU A 223 28.74 -22.05 -6.29
CA GLU A 223 28.99 -20.63 -6.57
C GLU A 223 30.05 -20.47 -7.67
N LYS A 224 31.12 -21.28 -7.63
CA LYS A 224 32.17 -21.28 -8.67
C LYS A 224 31.62 -21.70 -10.04
N LYS A 225 30.73 -22.68 -10.09
CA LYS A 225 30.17 -23.21 -11.34
C LYS A 225 29.07 -22.33 -11.92
N HIS A 226 28.18 -21.82 -11.09
CA HIS A 226 26.96 -21.16 -11.52
C HIS A 226 26.95 -19.63 -11.34
N GLY A 227 27.93 -19.06 -10.62
CA GLY A 227 28.06 -17.63 -10.35
C GLY A 227 27.00 -17.08 -9.39
N VAL A 228 26.32 -17.96 -8.65
CA VAL A 228 25.27 -17.63 -7.68
C VAL A 228 25.44 -18.47 -6.42
N LYS A 229 25.12 -17.89 -5.24
CA LYS A 229 25.22 -18.60 -3.96
C LYS A 229 24.11 -19.66 -3.85
N LEU A 230 24.46 -20.79 -3.28
CA LEU A 230 23.48 -21.84 -2.95
C LEU A 230 22.70 -21.42 -1.69
N GLY A 231 21.52 -20.89 -1.87
CA GLY A 231 20.61 -20.47 -0.79
C GLY A 231 19.69 -21.60 -0.32
N PHE A 232 18.79 -21.28 0.61
CA PHE A 232 17.72 -22.20 1.03
C PHE A 232 16.49 -22.07 0.13
N MET A 233 16.26 -20.88 -0.44
CA MET A 233 15.04 -20.59 -1.18
C MET A 233 14.86 -21.48 -2.41
N GLY A 234 15.95 -21.81 -3.09
CA GLY A 234 15.91 -22.74 -4.23
C GLY A 234 15.41 -24.13 -3.84
N PHE A 235 15.85 -24.67 -2.71
CA PHE A 235 15.37 -25.96 -2.21
C PHE A 235 13.89 -25.92 -1.87
N PHE A 236 13.45 -24.88 -1.15
CA PHE A 236 12.04 -24.70 -0.83
C PHE A 236 11.19 -24.51 -2.08
N THR A 237 11.65 -23.74 -3.05
CA THR A 237 10.93 -23.54 -4.31
C THR A 237 10.79 -24.88 -5.07
N LYS A 238 11.84 -25.68 -5.14
CA LYS A 238 11.78 -27.01 -5.78
C LYS A 238 10.84 -27.96 -5.03
N ALA A 239 10.94 -28.05 -3.70
CA ALA A 239 10.06 -28.87 -2.88
C ALA A 239 8.58 -28.46 -3.03
N VAL A 240 8.30 -27.16 -3.07
CA VAL A 240 6.95 -26.62 -3.33
C VAL A 240 6.47 -26.96 -4.73
N CYS A 241 7.30 -26.79 -5.77
CA CYS A 241 6.92 -27.14 -7.14
C CYS A 241 6.58 -28.63 -7.26
N HIS A 242 7.35 -29.49 -6.59
CA HIS A 242 7.07 -30.93 -6.56
C HIS A 242 5.72 -31.22 -5.88
N ALA A 243 5.49 -30.68 -4.68
CA ALA A 243 4.23 -30.88 -3.96
C ALA A 243 3.00 -30.30 -4.70
N LEU A 244 3.15 -29.16 -5.41
CA LEU A 244 2.05 -28.57 -6.19
C LEU A 244 1.66 -29.42 -7.42
N LYS A 245 2.58 -30.19 -7.99
CA LYS A 245 2.27 -31.15 -9.08
C LYS A 245 1.43 -32.32 -8.59
N GLU A 246 1.70 -32.81 -7.38
CA GLU A 246 0.94 -33.90 -6.76
C GLU A 246 -0.44 -33.44 -6.25
N LEU A 247 -0.52 -32.20 -5.79
CA LEU A 247 -1.70 -31.63 -5.13
C LEU A 247 -2.17 -30.35 -5.85
N PRO A 248 -2.78 -30.48 -7.03
CA PRO A 248 -3.12 -29.35 -7.88
C PRO A 248 -4.16 -28.38 -7.26
N ALA A 249 -4.95 -28.82 -6.28
CA ALA A 249 -5.90 -27.97 -5.57
C ALA A 249 -5.19 -26.80 -4.84
N VAL A 250 -3.95 -27.02 -4.38
CA VAL A 250 -3.15 -25.97 -3.73
C VAL A 250 -2.59 -24.95 -4.73
N ASN A 251 -2.60 -25.29 -6.05
CA ASN A 251 -2.19 -24.42 -7.15
C ASN A 251 -3.38 -24.03 -8.04
N ALA A 252 -4.48 -23.61 -7.42
CA ALA A 252 -5.71 -23.27 -8.12
C ALA A 252 -6.25 -21.91 -7.68
N GLU A 253 -7.28 -21.43 -8.34
CA GLU A 253 -8.00 -20.20 -7.97
C GLU A 253 -9.49 -20.35 -8.27
N ILE A 254 -10.33 -19.57 -7.59
CA ILE A 254 -11.77 -19.49 -7.86
C ILE A 254 -12.01 -18.35 -8.86
N ASP A 255 -12.70 -18.67 -9.96
CA ASP A 255 -13.22 -17.70 -10.92
C ASP A 255 -14.75 -17.87 -11.01
N GLY A 256 -15.48 -16.99 -10.36
CA GLY A 256 -16.92 -17.11 -10.24
C GLY A 256 -17.37 -18.40 -9.53
N THR A 257 -17.88 -19.35 -10.27
CA THR A 257 -18.31 -20.68 -9.79
C THR A 257 -17.32 -21.80 -10.15
N ASP A 258 -16.27 -21.47 -10.89
CA ASP A 258 -15.33 -22.44 -11.42
C ASP A 258 -14.04 -22.47 -10.60
N ILE A 259 -13.40 -23.63 -10.52
CA ILE A 259 -12.04 -23.79 -10.01
C ILE A 259 -11.10 -23.90 -11.21
N VAL A 260 -10.13 -22.98 -11.29
CA VAL A 260 -9.13 -22.94 -12.34
C VAL A 260 -7.82 -23.54 -11.82
N TYR A 261 -7.50 -24.77 -12.23
CA TYR A 261 -6.24 -25.44 -11.92
C TYR A 261 -5.11 -24.92 -12.82
N LYS A 262 -3.97 -24.55 -12.23
CA LYS A 262 -2.81 -24.07 -12.97
C LYS A 262 -1.84 -25.22 -13.21
N ASN A 263 -1.64 -25.62 -14.46
CA ASN A 263 -0.70 -26.68 -14.86
C ASN A 263 0.73 -26.16 -15.05
N TYR A 264 1.08 -25.04 -14.41
CA TYR A 264 2.38 -24.42 -14.34
C TYR A 264 2.56 -23.80 -12.95
N VAL A 265 3.80 -23.58 -12.54
CA VAL A 265 4.08 -23.05 -11.20
C VAL A 265 4.88 -21.76 -11.29
N ASN A 266 4.21 -20.65 -11.00
CA ASN A 266 4.81 -19.34 -10.85
C ASN A 266 4.87 -18.97 -9.35
N VAL A 267 6.07 -18.99 -8.78
CA VAL A 267 6.24 -18.81 -7.33
C VAL A 267 6.51 -17.35 -6.99
N GLY A 268 5.58 -16.73 -6.28
CA GLY A 268 5.79 -15.44 -5.63
C GLY A 268 6.73 -15.58 -4.43
N ILE A 269 7.77 -14.76 -4.36
CA ILE A 269 8.71 -14.75 -3.22
C ILE A 269 8.56 -13.42 -2.49
N ALA A 270 8.09 -13.47 -1.24
CA ALA A 270 7.92 -12.26 -0.45
C ALA A 270 9.29 -11.62 -0.08
N VAL A 271 9.48 -10.36 -0.44
CA VAL A 271 10.69 -9.58 -0.18
C VAL A 271 10.34 -8.31 0.58
N GLY A 272 10.97 -8.11 1.73
CA GLY A 272 10.87 -6.85 2.49
C GLY A 272 11.72 -5.76 1.85
N THR A 273 11.13 -4.57 1.71
CA THR A 273 11.80 -3.35 1.26
C THR A 273 11.51 -2.20 2.22
N ASP A 274 12.23 -1.11 2.13
CA ASP A 274 12.02 0.09 2.96
C ASP A 274 10.61 0.69 2.76
N LYS A 275 10.03 0.49 1.57
CA LYS A 275 8.67 0.94 1.21
C LYS A 275 7.57 -0.05 1.62
N GLY A 276 7.93 -1.27 2.06
CA GLY A 276 7.00 -2.33 2.47
C GLY A 276 7.32 -3.69 1.86
N LEU A 277 6.37 -4.63 1.97
CA LEU A 277 6.51 -5.98 1.43
C LEU A 277 6.05 -6.00 -0.02
N VAL A 278 6.88 -6.58 -0.90
CA VAL A 278 6.56 -6.85 -2.30
C VAL A 278 6.72 -8.34 -2.60
N VAL A 279 6.02 -8.85 -3.60
CA VAL A 279 6.03 -10.28 -3.95
C VAL A 279 6.35 -10.45 -5.44
N PRO A 280 7.62 -10.34 -5.84
CA PRO A 280 8.03 -10.67 -7.20
C PRO A 280 7.86 -12.16 -7.49
N VAL A 281 7.67 -12.50 -8.77
CA VAL A 281 7.26 -13.82 -9.24
C VAL A 281 8.37 -14.48 -10.05
N VAL A 282 8.82 -15.64 -9.61
CA VAL A 282 9.66 -16.56 -10.39
C VAL A 282 8.73 -17.38 -11.28
N ARG A 283 8.81 -17.15 -12.59
CA ARG A 283 7.94 -17.80 -13.58
C ARG A 283 8.46 -19.19 -13.94
N ASP A 284 7.53 -20.12 -14.22
CA ASP A 284 7.82 -21.49 -14.64
C ASP A 284 8.89 -22.15 -13.74
N ALA A 285 8.79 -21.93 -12.43
CA ALA A 285 9.76 -22.38 -11.44
C ALA A 285 9.91 -23.92 -11.42
N ASP A 286 8.87 -24.64 -11.80
CA ASP A 286 8.88 -26.11 -11.92
C ASP A 286 9.80 -26.61 -13.05
N GLN A 287 10.02 -25.79 -14.11
CA GLN A 287 10.92 -26.12 -15.22
C GLN A 287 12.38 -25.71 -14.96
N MET A 288 12.60 -24.83 -13.99
CA MET A 288 13.93 -24.29 -13.69
C MET A 288 14.79 -25.27 -12.90
N SER A 289 16.10 -25.25 -13.14
CA SER A 289 17.11 -25.85 -12.25
C SER A 289 17.26 -25.05 -10.96
N LEU A 290 17.83 -25.67 -9.93
CA LEU A 290 18.12 -25.00 -8.65
C LEU A 290 18.97 -23.72 -8.84
N ALA A 291 19.93 -23.73 -9.77
CA ALA A 291 20.80 -22.60 -10.06
C ALA A 291 20.05 -21.45 -10.73
N GLU A 292 19.13 -21.74 -11.65
CA GLU A 292 18.30 -20.74 -12.31
C GLU A 292 17.33 -20.10 -11.33
N ILE A 293 16.70 -20.89 -10.44
CA ILE A 293 15.82 -20.37 -9.38
C ILE A 293 16.58 -19.41 -8.46
N GLU A 294 17.75 -19.80 -7.93
CA GLU A 294 18.54 -18.95 -7.05
C GLU A 294 19.02 -17.65 -7.76
N LYS A 295 19.39 -17.75 -9.04
CA LYS A 295 19.79 -16.61 -9.87
C LYS A 295 18.61 -15.63 -10.05
N GLU A 296 17.43 -16.15 -10.36
CA GLU A 296 16.23 -15.36 -10.59
C GLU A 296 15.73 -14.71 -9.29
N ILE A 297 15.67 -15.45 -8.19
CA ILE A 297 15.35 -14.91 -6.86
C ILE A 297 16.35 -13.80 -6.50
N GLY A 298 17.64 -14.02 -6.75
CA GLY A 298 18.68 -13.02 -6.52
C GLY A 298 18.51 -11.77 -7.38
N ARG A 299 18.11 -11.91 -8.66
CA ARG A 299 17.82 -10.81 -9.58
C ARG A 299 16.61 -9.99 -9.08
N LEU A 300 15.50 -10.66 -8.85
CA LEU A 300 14.27 -10.04 -8.38
C LEU A 300 14.44 -9.36 -7.01
N GLY A 301 15.17 -10.01 -6.09
CA GLY A 301 15.47 -9.44 -4.77
C GLY A 301 16.32 -8.17 -4.82
N ARG A 302 17.25 -8.04 -5.78
CA ARG A 302 18.01 -6.79 -6.03
C ARG A 302 17.07 -5.70 -6.57
N LEU A 303 16.30 -6.00 -7.62
CA LEU A 303 15.33 -5.05 -8.20
C LEU A 303 14.31 -4.56 -7.16
N ALA A 304 13.88 -5.45 -6.25
CA ALA A 304 12.97 -5.10 -5.16
C ALA A 304 13.58 -4.06 -4.21
N ARG A 305 14.82 -4.31 -3.75
CA ARG A 305 15.52 -3.37 -2.84
C ARG A 305 15.86 -2.04 -3.51
N ASP A 306 16.20 -2.09 -4.81
CA ASP A 306 16.51 -0.89 -5.60
C ASP A 306 15.23 -0.11 -6.00
N GLY A 307 14.02 -0.63 -5.70
CA GLY A 307 12.75 -0.01 -6.09
C GLY A 307 12.49 -0.03 -7.61
N LYS A 308 13.13 -0.96 -8.35
CA LYS A 308 13.11 -1.06 -9.82
C LYS A 308 12.25 -2.22 -10.35
N LEU A 309 11.44 -2.86 -9.50
CA LEU A 309 10.52 -3.90 -9.96
C LEU A 309 9.47 -3.31 -10.90
N ALA A 310 9.29 -3.94 -12.05
CA ALA A 310 8.17 -3.65 -12.93
C ALA A 310 6.88 -4.29 -12.39
N VAL A 311 5.72 -3.75 -12.76
CA VAL A 311 4.41 -4.34 -12.40
C VAL A 311 4.30 -5.77 -12.92
N SER A 312 4.83 -6.04 -14.12
CA SER A 312 4.90 -7.38 -14.71
C SER A 312 5.67 -8.38 -13.87
N ASP A 313 6.69 -7.94 -13.10
CA ASP A 313 7.46 -8.84 -12.23
C ASP A 313 6.66 -9.32 -11.01
N MET A 314 5.54 -8.66 -10.68
CA MET A 314 4.70 -8.94 -9.51
C MET A 314 3.35 -9.59 -9.85
N GLN A 315 3.08 -9.87 -11.12
CA GLN A 315 1.81 -10.42 -11.60
C GLN A 315 1.95 -11.87 -12.06
N GLY A 316 0.85 -12.61 -12.02
CA GLY A 316 0.76 -13.98 -12.56
C GLY A 316 1.40 -15.05 -11.67
N GLY A 317 1.64 -14.76 -10.38
CA GLY A 317 2.03 -15.79 -9.41
C GLY A 317 0.87 -16.71 -9.08
N THR A 318 1.15 -18.02 -8.98
CA THR A 318 0.13 -19.04 -8.67
C THR A 318 0.20 -19.53 -7.23
N PHE A 319 1.35 -19.40 -6.60
CA PHE A 319 1.61 -19.76 -5.20
C PHE A 319 2.62 -18.78 -4.60
N THR A 320 2.60 -18.57 -3.29
CA THR A 320 3.54 -17.64 -2.63
C THR A 320 4.35 -18.34 -1.55
N ILE A 321 5.65 -18.02 -1.46
CA ILE A 321 6.52 -18.39 -0.33
C ILE A 321 6.93 -17.12 0.40
N THR A 322 6.74 -17.10 1.73
CA THR A 322 7.18 -16.00 2.60
C THR A 322 8.11 -16.51 3.69
N ASN A 323 9.18 -15.77 3.97
CA ASN A 323 10.18 -16.14 4.97
C ASN A 323 10.23 -15.13 6.11
N GLY A 324 9.52 -15.45 7.21
CA GLY A 324 9.59 -14.71 8.48
C GLY A 324 10.81 -15.08 9.35
N GLY A 325 11.50 -16.16 9.02
CA GLY A 325 12.64 -16.67 9.78
C GLY A 325 13.83 -15.71 9.81
N VAL A 326 14.02 -14.91 8.76
CA VAL A 326 15.06 -13.87 8.69
C VAL A 326 14.88 -12.78 9.76
N TYR A 327 13.65 -12.60 10.26
CA TYR A 327 13.30 -11.68 11.35
C TYR A 327 13.17 -12.39 12.70
N GLY A 328 13.44 -13.70 12.76
CA GLY A 328 13.38 -14.51 13.98
C GLY A 328 11.98 -15.05 14.32
N SER A 329 11.01 -14.99 13.40
CA SER A 329 9.66 -15.53 13.62
C SER A 329 9.72 -17.02 14.00
N LEU A 330 9.07 -17.39 15.09
CA LEU A 330 8.91 -18.79 15.50
C LEU A 330 7.86 -19.48 14.64
N MET A 331 6.71 -18.84 14.48
CA MET A 331 5.52 -19.34 13.79
C MET A 331 4.58 -18.18 13.46
N SER A 332 3.92 -18.22 12.32
CA SER A 332 2.92 -17.23 11.92
C SER A 332 1.90 -17.86 10.96
N THR A 333 0.75 -17.23 10.83
CA THR A 333 -0.32 -17.61 9.90
C THR A 333 -0.29 -16.59 8.74
N PRO A 334 0.39 -16.86 7.62
CA PRO A 334 0.48 -15.91 6.52
C PRO A 334 -0.89 -15.66 5.88
N ILE A 335 -1.13 -14.43 5.43
CA ILE A 335 -2.34 -14.05 4.70
C ILE A 335 -2.14 -14.41 3.23
N LEU A 336 -3.17 -14.98 2.59
CA LEU A 336 -3.14 -15.33 1.17
C LEU A 336 -2.91 -14.12 0.28
N ASN A 337 -2.18 -14.32 -0.79
CA ASN A 337 -2.02 -13.35 -1.87
C ASN A 337 -3.07 -13.64 -2.96
N ALA A 338 -4.28 -13.15 -2.75
CA ALA A 338 -5.40 -13.40 -3.66
C ALA A 338 -5.03 -13.07 -5.14
N PRO A 339 -5.48 -13.88 -6.11
CA PRO A 339 -6.48 -14.95 -6.05
C PRO A 339 -5.92 -16.35 -5.71
N GLN A 340 -4.65 -16.47 -5.30
CA GLN A 340 -3.99 -17.74 -4.99
C GLN A 340 -4.70 -18.50 -3.86
N SER A 341 -4.73 -19.84 -3.96
CA SER A 341 -5.30 -20.72 -2.94
C SER A 341 -4.34 -21.13 -1.84
N GLY A 342 -3.04 -20.87 -1.98
CA GLY A 342 -2.02 -21.30 -1.03
C GLY A 342 -0.85 -20.32 -0.84
N ILE A 343 -0.31 -20.28 0.38
CA ILE A 343 0.91 -19.57 0.74
C ILE A 343 1.69 -20.36 1.79
N LEU A 344 2.98 -20.59 1.54
CA LEU A 344 3.90 -21.23 2.48
C LEU A 344 4.66 -20.20 3.29
N GLY A 345 4.54 -20.27 4.62
CA GLY A 345 5.36 -19.52 5.58
C GLY A 345 6.53 -20.34 6.09
N MET A 346 7.74 -19.80 5.92
CA MET A 346 8.98 -20.33 6.50
C MET A 346 9.34 -19.55 7.75
N HIS A 347 9.95 -20.22 8.73
CA HIS A 347 10.26 -19.61 10.03
C HIS A 347 11.73 -19.82 10.39
N ALA A 348 12.13 -19.36 11.59
CA ALA A 348 13.50 -19.44 12.04
C ALA A 348 13.94 -20.90 12.25
N ILE A 349 15.13 -21.24 11.75
CA ILE A 349 15.80 -22.51 12.07
C ILE A 349 16.35 -22.38 13.49
N LYS A 350 15.96 -23.32 14.37
CA LYS A 350 16.43 -23.39 15.76
C LYS A 350 16.84 -24.81 16.12
N GLU A 351 17.92 -24.95 16.85
CA GLU A 351 18.30 -26.23 17.44
C GLU A 351 17.28 -26.65 18.48
N ARG A 352 16.79 -27.89 18.37
CA ARG A 352 15.80 -28.51 19.26
C ARG A 352 16.18 -29.93 19.60
N ALA A 353 15.78 -30.34 20.79
CA ALA A 353 15.86 -31.75 21.21
C ALA A 353 14.74 -32.52 20.50
N MET A 354 15.11 -33.45 19.62
CA MET A 354 14.20 -34.31 18.86
C MET A 354 14.46 -35.76 19.20
N VAL A 355 13.43 -36.59 19.12
CA VAL A 355 13.58 -38.05 19.31
C VAL A 355 13.80 -38.67 17.92
N VAL A 356 14.99 -39.25 17.69
CA VAL A 356 15.35 -39.97 16.48
C VAL A 356 15.83 -41.34 16.89
N GLU A 357 15.21 -42.41 16.36
CA GLU A 357 15.51 -43.81 16.68
C GLU A 357 15.54 -44.09 18.18
N GLY A 358 14.62 -43.45 18.92
CA GLY A 358 14.48 -43.62 20.37
C GLY A 358 15.50 -42.84 21.23
N GLN A 359 16.38 -42.06 20.61
CA GLN A 359 17.38 -41.22 21.29
C GLN A 359 17.04 -39.73 21.15
N VAL A 360 17.33 -38.96 22.21
CA VAL A 360 17.19 -37.51 22.16
C VAL A 360 18.45 -36.92 21.51
N VAL A 361 18.28 -36.30 20.34
CA VAL A 361 19.34 -35.68 19.59
C VAL A 361 19.01 -34.20 19.30
N ILE A 362 20.04 -33.38 19.10
CA ILE A 362 19.87 -31.98 18.71
C ILE A 362 19.73 -31.91 17.18
N ARG A 363 18.66 -31.29 16.72
CA ARG A 363 18.38 -31.09 15.29
C ARG A 363 18.03 -29.63 14.97
N PRO A 364 18.49 -29.08 13.84
CA PRO A 364 18.08 -27.76 13.36
C PRO A 364 16.67 -27.85 12.76
N MET A 365 15.68 -27.48 13.55
CA MET A 365 14.26 -27.59 13.18
C MET A 365 13.71 -26.26 12.68
N MET A 366 12.81 -26.32 11.69
CA MET A 366 12.04 -25.18 11.20
C MET A 366 10.55 -25.52 11.24
N TYR A 367 9.71 -24.56 11.66
CA TYR A 367 8.27 -24.66 11.44
C TYR A 367 7.90 -24.18 10.04
N LEU A 368 6.99 -24.90 9.42
CA LEU A 368 6.33 -24.55 8.17
C LEU A 368 4.85 -24.30 8.45
N ALA A 369 4.31 -23.28 7.80
CA ALA A 369 2.89 -22.95 7.86
C ALA A 369 2.34 -22.89 6.43
N LEU A 370 1.28 -23.64 6.14
CA LEU A 370 0.50 -23.47 4.92
C LEU A 370 -0.80 -22.81 5.29
N SER A 371 -1.01 -21.55 4.83
CA SER A 371 -2.34 -20.96 4.82
C SER A 371 -2.97 -21.22 3.45
N TYR A 372 -4.25 -21.56 3.45
CA TYR A 372 -4.97 -21.96 2.23
C TYR A 372 -6.43 -21.55 2.29
N ASP A 373 -7.06 -21.48 1.12
CA ASP A 373 -8.50 -21.26 1.00
C ASP A 373 -9.24 -22.60 1.11
N HIS A 374 -9.89 -22.80 2.26
CA HIS A 374 -10.60 -24.06 2.55
C HIS A 374 -11.86 -24.28 1.69
N ARG A 375 -12.18 -23.35 0.83
CA ARG A 375 -13.23 -23.55 -0.19
C ARG A 375 -12.75 -24.39 -1.36
N ILE A 376 -11.40 -24.48 -1.58
CA ILE A 376 -10.76 -25.25 -2.65
C ILE A 376 -10.00 -26.42 -2.05
N VAL A 377 -9.14 -26.14 -1.06
CA VAL A 377 -8.20 -27.10 -0.47
C VAL A 377 -8.80 -27.67 0.80
N ASP A 378 -8.90 -28.99 0.90
CA ASP A 378 -9.34 -29.65 2.12
C ASP A 378 -8.19 -29.89 3.12
N GLY A 379 -8.55 -30.38 4.32
CA GLY A 379 -7.56 -30.61 5.39
C GLY A 379 -6.57 -31.73 5.04
N GLN A 380 -6.99 -32.77 4.30
CA GLN A 380 -6.13 -33.86 3.86
C GLN A 380 -5.10 -33.36 2.85
N GLU A 381 -5.54 -32.62 1.84
CA GLU A 381 -4.67 -32.04 0.79
C GLU A 381 -3.64 -31.08 1.39
N ALA A 382 -4.08 -30.19 2.30
CA ALA A 382 -3.19 -29.23 2.95
C ALA A 382 -2.11 -29.90 3.81
N VAL A 383 -2.48 -30.91 4.59
CA VAL A 383 -1.53 -31.66 5.43
C VAL A 383 -0.59 -32.46 4.53
N THR A 384 -1.11 -33.15 3.50
CA THR A 384 -0.30 -33.92 2.56
C THR A 384 0.70 -33.03 1.82
N PHE A 385 0.29 -31.82 1.41
CA PHE A 385 1.20 -30.85 0.80
C PHE A 385 2.40 -30.53 1.71
N LEU A 386 2.16 -30.22 2.98
CA LEU A 386 3.26 -29.97 3.92
C LEU A 386 4.13 -31.20 4.17
N VAL A 387 3.54 -32.38 4.17
CA VAL A 387 4.30 -33.65 4.29
C VAL A 387 5.21 -33.83 3.08
N ARG A 388 4.73 -33.60 1.83
CA ARG A 388 5.56 -33.68 0.63
C ARG A 388 6.69 -32.66 0.61
N VAL A 389 6.40 -31.42 1.02
CA VAL A 389 7.45 -30.38 1.17
C VAL A 389 8.48 -30.80 2.22
N LYS A 390 8.04 -31.32 3.36
CA LYS A 390 8.91 -31.84 4.44
C LYS A 390 9.80 -32.97 3.93
N GLU A 391 9.22 -34.01 3.33
CA GLU A 391 9.95 -35.16 2.80
C GLU A 391 11.02 -34.75 1.78
N SER A 392 10.70 -33.83 0.87
CA SER A 392 11.64 -33.29 -0.11
C SER A 392 12.79 -32.50 0.52
N LEU A 393 12.59 -31.89 1.68
CA LEU A 393 13.64 -31.14 2.39
C LEU A 393 14.47 -32.02 3.32
N GLU A 394 13.85 -33.01 3.97
CA GLU A 394 14.55 -33.97 4.83
C GLU A 394 15.36 -35.01 4.03
N ASP A 395 14.94 -35.28 2.79
CA ASP A 395 15.65 -36.13 1.83
C ASP A 395 15.74 -35.41 0.47
N PRO A 396 16.69 -34.45 0.30
CA PRO A 396 16.78 -33.66 -0.92
C PRO A 396 17.21 -34.45 -2.17
N GLU A 397 17.64 -35.71 -2.03
CA GLU A 397 17.95 -36.59 -3.15
C GLU A 397 16.67 -36.96 -3.90
N ARG A 398 15.51 -36.97 -3.25
CA ARG A 398 14.18 -37.16 -3.89
C ARG A 398 13.91 -36.12 -4.97
N LEU A 399 14.31 -34.86 -4.77
CA LEU A 399 14.16 -33.77 -5.75
C LEU A 399 14.97 -34.01 -7.04
N VAL A 400 16.02 -34.83 -6.98
CA VAL A 400 16.86 -35.16 -8.11
C VAL A 400 16.27 -36.39 -8.86
N LEU A 401 15.61 -37.27 -8.11
CA LEU A 401 15.03 -38.51 -8.63
C LEU A 401 13.56 -38.34 -9.07
N ASP A 402 13.00 -37.17 -8.87
CA ASP A 402 11.59 -36.84 -9.16
C ASP A 402 10.60 -37.80 -8.45
N LEU A 403 10.89 -38.09 -7.11
CA LEU A 403 10.15 -39.02 -6.23
C LEU A 403 9.32 -38.28 -5.20
#